data_ff4f517a4bdf964a705ec4331aad7fb9
#
_entry.id   ff4f517a4bdf964a705ec4331aad7fb9
#
_cell.length_a   1.000
_cell.length_b   1.000
_cell.length_c   1.000
_cell.angle_alpha   90.00
_cell.angle_beta   90.00
_cell.angle_gamma   90.00
#
_symmetry.space_group_name_H-M   'P 1'
#
loop_
_entity.id
_entity.type
_entity.pdbx_description
1 polymer ?
#
loop_
_entity_poly.entity_id
_entity_poly.type
_entity_poly.pdbx_seq_one_letter_code
_entity_poly.pdbx_strand_id
1 'polypeptide(L)'
;MPKQILIVDDDPALGAELARLVRALDREPVICSSAAVAIARLGEGEIDLCLVDLDLPAAEGTAVVLKARACRPPVAAVALTARGAGAVEALRAGAAEIVAKPFSPTRLTALLRRHTDGGARRSSGGAAVVGDHPCIRKALERVDQIAGTDLPVLLRGEAGTGKETLARLIHGASARRDGPFVAVNLAAIPEKVSGVSSVLGSWGKHERPRAGWMLAAQGGTIFLEAIDELSPEAQRKLLRALRDGTVSSPDGLPVPLEARIVAATCRDLGELVAAGLFDEDLHLLLRAGAIELPPLRERREDIPALAEHFRRQVNAREGRRVPGFALDVMHRFSQHGWPGNVRELEYLCERLVVMAGSRMVVMKDLPSHLRIQVIDFERATRRLPVTGVDLRELLTELEERFIAEALARTGGNRNRAADLLGLNRTTLVEKLRRRYVA
;
A
#
# COMPACT_ATOMS: atom_id res chain seq x y z
N MET A 1 -30.06 -4.82 -4.55
CA MET A 1 -29.71 -3.62 -5.32
C MET A 1 -28.20 -3.49 -5.36
N PRO A 2 -27.57 -2.98 -6.40
CA PRO A 2 -26.13 -2.78 -6.41
C PRO A 2 -25.77 -1.80 -5.27
N LYS A 3 -24.72 -2.15 -4.54
CA LYS A 3 -24.22 -1.32 -3.45
C LYS A 3 -23.55 -0.07 -4.02
N GLN A 4 -23.93 1.10 -3.55
CA GLN A 4 -23.49 2.38 -4.07
C GLN A 4 -22.36 3.00 -3.23
N ILE A 5 -21.38 3.61 -3.89
CA ILE A 5 -20.33 4.40 -3.25
C ILE A 5 -20.46 5.85 -3.69
N LEU A 6 -20.68 6.74 -2.73
CA LEU A 6 -20.76 8.17 -2.95
C LEU A 6 -19.33 8.74 -3.04
N ILE A 7 -19.04 9.48 -4.11
CA ILE A 7 -17.78 10.19 -4.34
C ILE A 7 -18.07 11.68 -4.33
N VAL A 8 -17.44 12.40 -3.42
CA VAL A 8 -17.63 13.85 -3.25
C VAL A 8 -16.29 14.53 -3.50
N ASP A 9 -16.11 15.11 -4.67
CA ASP A 9 -14.87 15.75 -5.10
C ASP A 9 -15.21 16.82 -6.13
N ASP A 10 -14.60 18.02 -6.05
CA ASP A 10 -14.81 19.12 -6.98
C ASP A 10 -13.91 19.03 -8.23
N ASP A 11 -12.92 18.11 -8.22
CA ASP A 11 -12.11 17.80 -9.39
C ASP A 11 -12.78 16.71 -10.26
N PRO A 12 -13.32 17.06 -11.46
CA PRO A 12 -13.98 16.08 -12.32
C PRO A 12 -13.05 14.97 -12.81
N ALA A 13 -11.74 15.24 -12.95
CA ALA A 13 -10.75 14.27 -13.42
C ALA A 13 -10.52 13.21 -12.34
N LEU A 14 -10.32 13.62 -11.10
CA LEU A 14 -10.17 12.73 -9.96
C LEU A 14 -11.47 11.95 -9.67
N GLY A 15 -12.61 12.63 -9.73
CA GLY A 15 -13.92 11.97 -9.60
C GLY A 15 -14.14 10.85 -10.62
N ALA A 16 -13.74 11.08 -11.89
CA ALA A 16 -13.81 10.06 -12.93
C ALA A 16 -12.83 8.88 -12.69
N GLU A 17 -11.64 9.16 -12.17
CA GLU A 17 -10.66 8.13 -11.80
C GLU A 17 -11.18 7.27 -10.64
N LEU A 18 -11.68 7.90 -9.59
CA LEU A 18 -12.30 7.22 -8.44
C LEU A 18 -13.49 6.35 -8.89
N ALA A 19 -14.33 6.87 -9.78
CA ALA A 19 -15.46 6.11 -10.31
C ALA A 19 -15.02 4.87 -11.10
N ARG A 20 -13.92 4.94 -11.84
CA ARG A 20 -13.35 3.74 -12.51
C ARG A 20 -12.89 2.69 -11.50
N LEU A 21 -12.24 3.10 -10.42
CA LEU A 21 -11.83 2.20 -9.34
C LEU A 21 -13.04 1.57 -8.63
N VAL A 22 -14.09 2.35 -8.39
CA VAL A 22 -15.35 1.86 -7.77
C VAL A 22 -16.03 0.83 -8.67
N ARG A 23 -16.13 1.08 -9.99
CA ARG A 23 -16.71 0.10 -10.95
C ARG A 23 -15.88 -1.18 -11.03
N ALA A 24 -14.55 -1.08 -10.93
CA ALA A 24 -13.68 -2.26 -10.88
C ALA A 24 -13.90 -3.13 -9.63
N LEU A 25 -14.66 -2.64 -8.66
CA LEU A 25 -15.08 -3.36 -7.44
C LEU A 25 -16.52 -3.88 -7.52
N ASP A 26 -17.14 -3.89 -8.70
CA ASP A 26 -18.56 -4.23 -8.90
C ASP A 26 -19.50 -3.40 -8.03
N ARG A 27 -19.18 -2.09 -7.88
CA ARG A 27 -19.97 -1.12 -7.14
C ARG A 27 -20.39 0.01 -8.07
N GLU A 28 -21.52 0.64 -7.76
CA GLU A 28 -22.03 1.76 -8.52
C GLU A 28 -21.50 3.09 -7.93
N PRO A 29 -20.73 3.88 -8.69
CA PRO A 29 -20.27 5.18 -8.21
C PRO A 29 -21.34 6.24 -8.39
N VAL A 30 -21.62 7.00 -7.35
CA VAL A 30 -22.45 8.20 -7.35
C VAL A 30 -21.53 9.40 -7.15
N ILE A 31 -21.33 10.22 -8.21
CA ILE A 31 -20.39 11.35 -8.16
C ILE A 31 -21.16 12.62 -7.84
N CYS A 32 -20.67 13.37 -6.86
CA CYS A 32 -21.18 14.68 -6.47
C CYS A 32 -20.02 15.69 -6.43
N SER A 33 -20.20 16.85 -7.06
CA SER A 33 -19.21 17.93 -7.06
C SER A 33 -19.40 18.93 -5.91
N SER A 34 -20.41 18.75 -5.06
CA SER A 34 -20.66 19.61 -3.91
C SER A 34 -21.19 18.85 -2.71
N ALA A 35 -20.88 19.35 -1.52
CA ALA A 35 -21.34 18.79 -0.26
C ALA A 35 -22.86 18.82 -0.12
N ALA A 36 -23.53 19.84 -0.61
CA ALA A 36 -24.99 19.98 -0.51
C ALA A 36 -25.71 18.82 -1.23
N VAL A 37 -25.28 18.50 -2.45
CA VAL A 37 -25.83 17.38 -3.23
C VAL A 37 -25.49 16.04 -2.56
N ALA A 38 -24.28 15.90 -2.03
CA ALA A 38 -23.86 14.70 -1.31
C ALA A 38 -24.69 14.44 -0.04
N ILE A 39 -24.97 15.49 0.74
CA ILE A 39 -25.80 15.42 1.95
C ILE A 39 -27.23 15.00 1.61
N ALA A 40 -27.80 15.50 0.51
CA ALA A 40 -29.12 15.09 0.04
C ALA A 40 -29.14 13.59 -0.32
N ARG A 41 -28.15 13.13 -1.10
CA ARG A 41 -28.01 11.70 -1.49
C ARG A 41 -27.85 10.76 -0.31
N LEU A 42 -27.08 11.14 0.71
CA LEU A 42 -26.95 10.38 1.95
C LEU A 42 -28.30 10.24 2.71
N GLY A 43 -29.24 11.15 2.47
CA GLY A 43 -30.60 11.07 3.04
C GLY A 43 -31.51 10.04 2.36
N GLU A 44 -31.21 9.61 1.13
CA GLU A 44 -32.00 8.65 0.33
C GLU A 44 -31.76 7.17 0.73
N GLY A 45 -30.72 6.89 1.52
CA GLY A 45 -30.56 5.58 2.19
C GLY A 45 -29.90 4.47 1.36
N GLU A 46 -29.36 4.75 0.16
CA GLU A 46 -28.80 3.74 -0.76
C GLU A 46 -27.26 3.66 -0.78
N ILE A 47 -26.59 4.45 0.08
CA ILE A 47 -25.12 4.58 0.08
C ILE A 47 -24.50 3.66 1.14
N ASP A 48 -23.53 2.82 0.73
CA ASP A 48 -22.79 1.93 1.62
C ASP A 48 -21.48 2.54 2.14
N LEU A 49 -20.86 3.41 1.35
CA LEU A 49 -19.58 4.07 1.67
C LEU A 49 -19.54 5.45 1.03
N CYS A 50 -18.92 6.41 1.71
CA CYS A 50 -18.69 7.75 1.21
C CYS A 50 -17.18 8.03 1.09
N LEU A 51 -16.72 8.45 -0.09
CA LEU A 51 -15.40 9.04 -0.31
C LEU A 51 -15.58 10.55 -0.36
N VAL A 52 -14.93 11.28 0.53
CA VAL A 52 -15.12 12.72 0.66
C VAL A 52 -13.81 13.45 0.54
N ASP A 53 -13.70 14.35 -0.41
CA ASP A 53 -12.61 15.32 -0.43
C ASP A 53 -12.78 16.35 0.68
N LEU A 54 -11.76 16.50 1.54
CA LEU A 54 -11.73 17.52 2.57
C LEU A 54 -11.20 18.87 2.07
N ASP A 55 -10.57 18.88 0.89
CA ASP A 55 -10.06 20.10 0.29
C ASP A 55 -11.14 20.90 -0.48
N LEU A 56 -12.42 20.46 -0.39
CA LEU A 56 -13.59 21.18 -0.89
C LEU A 56 -13.68 22.64 -0.35
N PRO A 57 -14.21 23.58 -1.14
CA PRO A 57 -14.42 24.95 -0.68
C PRO A 57 -15.21 25.03 0.63
N ALA A 58 -14.90 26.01 1.47
CA ALA A 58 -15.59 26.31 2.74
C ALA A 58 -15.60 25.21 3.80
N ALA A 59 -14.66 24.24 3.76
CA ALA A 59 -14.57 23.11 4.70
C ALA A 59 -15.83 22.21 4.73
N GLU A 60 -16.58 22.19 3.66
CA GLU A 60 -17.87 21.47 3.55
C GLU A 60 -17.71 19.94 3.62
N GLY A 61 -16.51 19.39 3.34
CA GLY A 61 -16.24 17.94 3.40
C GLY A 61 -16.55 17.35 4.79
N THR A 62 -16.25 18.08 5.86
CA THR A 62 -16.54 17.63 7.23
C THR A 62 -18.05 17.52 7.50
N ALA A 63 -18.87 18.39 6.91
CA ALA A 63 -20.32 18.32 7.04
C ALA A 63 -20.89 17.04 6.38
N VAL A 64 -20.31 16.60 5.27
CA VAL A 64 -20.67 15.33 4.62
C VAL A 64 -20.34 14.15 5.52
N VAL A 65 -19.17 14.15 6.17
CA VAL A 65 -18.77 13.10 7.14
C VAL A 65 -19.75 13.03 8.32
N LEU A 66 -20.11 14.18 8.90
CA LEU A 66 -21.11 14.24 9.98
C LEU A 66 -22.45 13.67 9.54
N LYS A 67 -22.92 14.01 8.34
CA LYS A 67 -24.17 13.50 7.78
C LYS A 67 -24.10 11.99 7.55
N ALA A 68 -23.01 11.48 6.99
CA ALA A 68 -22.81 10.04 6.77
C ALA A 68 -22.90 9.25 8.09
N ARG A 69 -22.28 9.76 9.16
CA ARG A 69 -22.37 9.18 10.49
C ARG A 69 -23.79 9.21 11.07
N ALA A 70 -24.56 10.25 10.77
CA ALA A 70 -25.95 10.43 11.27
C ALA A 70 -26.98 9.59 10.52
N CYS A 71 -26.64 8.95 9.41
CA CYS A 71 -27.52 8.04 8.68
C CYS A 71 -27.88 6.81 9.51
N ARG A 72 -28.98 6.14 9.17
CA ARG A 72 -29.40 4.90 9.83
C ARG A 72 -29.70 3.83 8.76
N PRO A 73 -28.83 2.80 8.61
CA PRO A 73 -27.57 2.59 9.35
C PRO A 73 -26.50 3.67 9.04
N PRO A 74 -25.51 3.89 9.93
CA PRO A 74 -24.42 4.82 9.68
C PRO A 74 -23.62 4.40 8.44
N VAL A 75 -23.33 5.36 7.55
CA VAL A 75 -22.49 5.17 6.36
C VAL A 75 -21.04 5.47 6.73
N ALA A 76 -20.14 4.54 6.43
CA ALA A 76 -18.71 4.77 6.63
C ALA A 76 -18.23 5.88 5.68
N ALA A 77 -17.48 6.86 6.20
CA ALA A 77 -16.91 7.93 5.42
C ALA A 77 -15.38 7.82 5.42
N VAL A 78 -14.77 7.75 4.23
CA VAL A 78 -13.33 7.82 4.02
C VAL A 78 -13.00 9.21 3.50
N ALA A 79 -12.20 9.94 4.23
CA ALA A 79 -11.81 11.30 3.88
C ALA A 79 -10.53 11.30 3.04
N LEU A 80 -10.53 12.05 1.94
CA LEU A 80 -9.39 12.28 1.06
C LEU A 80 -8.87 13.70 1.29
N THR A 81 -7.56 13.91 1.36
CA THR A 81 -7.00 15.27 1.46
C THR A 81 -5.56 15.31 0.98
N ALA A 82 -5.19 16.39 0.29
CA ALA A 82 -3.81 16.62 -0.14
C ALA A 82 -2.95 17.27 0.96
N ARG A 83 -3.59 17.95 1.92
CA ARG A 83 -2.92 18.91 2.80
C ARG A 83 -3.10 18.63 4.28
N GLY A 84 -3.86 17.59 4.65
CA GLY A 84 -4.22 17.33 6.05
C GLY A 84 -5.17 18.37 6.67
N ALA A 85 -5.52 19.43 5.90
CA ALA A 85 -6.50 20.41 6.36
C ALA A 85 -7.87 19.74 6.53
N GLY A 86 -8.54 19.98 7.66
CA GLY A 86 -9.84 19.36 7.97
C GLY A 86 -9.76 17.90 8.42
N ALA A 87 -8.56 17.26 8.41
CA ALA A 87 -8.41 15.86 8.79
C ALA A 87 -8.80 15.61 10.24
N VAL A 88 -8.41 16.51 11.16
CA VAL A 88 -8.75 16.43 12.58
C VAL A 88 -10.26 16.58 12.78
N GLU A 89 -10.87 17.54 12.13
CA GLU A 89 -12.30 17.80 12.17
C GLU A 89 -13.09 16.61 11.58
N ALA A 90 -12.62 16.05 10.46
CA ALA A 90 -13.24 14.89 9.82
C ALA A 90 -13.19 13.65 10.73
N LEU A 91 -12.08 13.41 11.44
CA LEU A 91 -11.98 12.31 12.41
C LEU A 91 -12.92 12.54 13.61
N ARG A 92 -12.95 13.74 14.15
CA ARG A 92 -13.90 14.10 15.23
C ARG A 92 -15.35 13.97 14.75
N ALA A 93 -15.62 14.29 13.50
CA ALA A 93 -16.92 14.11 12.86
C ALA A 93 -17.26 12.61 12.66
N GLY A 94 -16.28 11.73 12.72
CA GLY A 94 -16.45 10.28 12.63
C GLY A 94 -16.04 9.67 11.30
N ALA A 95 -15.10 10.29 10.56
CA ALA A 95 -14.48 9.63 9.41
C ALA A 95 -13.84 8.31 9.85
N ALA A 96 -14.08 7.25 9.08
CA ALA A 96 -13.57 5.92 9.36
C ALA A 96 -12.07 5.83 9.10
N GLU A 97 -11.59 6.58 8.11
CA GLU A 97 -10.17 6.64 7.73
C GLU A 97 -9.87 7.91 6.94
N ILE A 98 -8.60 8.34 6.99
CA ILE A 98 -8.09 9.46 6.18
C ILE A 98 -7.03 8.94 5.22
N VAL A 99 -7.12 9.37 3.97
CA VAL A 99 -6.17 9.03 2.90
C VAL A 99 -5.54 10.30 2.35
N ALA A 100 -4.22 10.35 2.39
CA ALA A 100 -3.46 11.44 1.79
C ALA A 100 -3.45 11.31 0.25
N LYS A 101 -3.72 12.42 -0.45
CA LYS A 101 -3.48 12.59 -1.89
C LYS A 101 -2.00 12.99 -2.10
N PRO A 102 -1.31 12.48 -3.12
CA PRO A 102 -1.74 11.43 -4.04
C PRO A 102 -1.70 10.04 -3.41
N PHE A 103 -2.63 9.20 -3.79
CA PHE A 103 -2.73 7.82 -3.30
C PHE A 103 -2.53 6.83 -4.45
N SER A 104 -2.00 5.63 -4.13
CA SER A 104 -1.96 4.58 -5.13
C SER A 104 -3.35 3.96 -5.34
N PRO A 105 -3.75 3.68 -6.59
CA PRO A 105 -5.02 3.01 -6.88
C PRO A 105 -5.20 1.70 -6.12
N THR A 106 -4.13 0.92 -5.98
CA THR A 106 -4.11 -0.35 -5.24
C THR A 106 -4.45 -0.16 -3.75
N ARG A 107 -3.89 0.88 -3.12
CA ARG A 107 -4.15 1.19 -1.71
C ARG A 107 -5.59 1.62 -1.49
N LEU A 108 -6.10 2.52 -2.35
CA LEU A 108 -7.48 2.97 -2.27
C LEU A 108 -8.45 1.82 -2.49
N THR A 109 -8.19 0.96 -3.49
CA THR A 109 -8.99 -0.24 -3.75
C THR A 109 -9.05 -1.17 -2.54
N ALA A 110 -7.91 -1.46 -1.89
CA ALA A 110 -7.88 -2.29 -0.69
C ALA A 110 -8.68 -1.68 0.47
N LEU A 111 -8.62 -0.37 0.60
CA LEU A 111 -9.37 0.39 1.61
C LEU A 111 -10.88 0.37 1.33
N LEU A 112 -11.29 0.64 0.09
CA LEU A 112 -12.69 0.57 -0.31
C LEU A 112 -13.27 -0.82 -0.03
N ARG A 113 -12.57 -1.88 -0.39
CA ARG A 113 -12.97 -3.27 -0.13
C ARG A 113 -13.20 -3.51 1.35
N ARG A 114 -12.28 -3.06 2.21
CA ARG A 114 -12.40 -3.24 3.66
C ARG A 114 -13.67 -2.62 4.24
N HIS A 115 -14.11 -1.50 3.70
CA HIS A 115 -15.29 -0.79 4.19
C HIS A 115 -16.59 -1.21 3.51
N THR A 116 -16.55 -1.84 2.33
CA THR A 116 -17.75 -2.26 1.59
C THR A 116 -18.13 -3.72 1.78
N ASP A 117 -17.17 -4.62 2.03
CA ASP A 117 -17.39 -6.06 2.05
C ASP A 117 -17.83 -6.64 3.42
N GLY A 118 -17.95 -5.79 4.42
CA GLY A 118 -18.38 -6.20 5.76
C GLY A 118 -19.13 -5.10 6.48
N GLY A 119 -20.44 -5.04 6.29
CA GLY A 119 -21.28 -4.21 7.11
C GLY A 119 -21.10 -4.48 8.61
N ALA A 120 -20.87 -3.45 9.38
CA ALA A 120 -21.05 -3.35 10.83
C ALA A 120 -20.66 -4.58 11.65
N ARG A 121 -19.39 -4.96 11.62
CA ARG A 121 -18.76 -5.56 12.79
C ARG A 121 -17.55 -4.70 13.13
N ARG A 122 -17.69 -3.91 14.20
CA ARG A 122 -16.58 -3.59 15.11
C ARG A 122 -15.98 -4.92 15.57
N SER A 123 -15.26 -5.58 14.68
CA SER A 123 -14.27 -6.54 15.11
C SER A 123 -13.04 -5.69 15.41
N SER A 124 -12.58 -5.74 16.62
CA SER A 124 -11.18 -5.75 17.00
C SER A 124 -10.45 -6.82 16.14
N GLY A 125 -10.54 -6.70 14.85
CA GLY A 125 -9.87 -7.52 13.86
C GLY A 125 -8.48 -6.95 13.70
N GLY A 126 -7.59 -7.37 14.58
CA GLY A 126 -6.17 -7.20 14.36
C GLY A 126 -5.87 -7.71 12.94
N ALA A 127 -5.18 -6.90 12.14
CA ALA A 127 -4.67 -7.33 10.85
C ALA A 127 -3.89 -8.63 11.09
N ALA A 128 -4.40 -9.75 10.62
CA ALA A 128 -3.78 -11.02 10.88
C ALA A 128 -2.49 -11.11 10.04
N VAL A 129 -1.35 -11.11 10.71
CA VAL A 129 -0.08 -11.46 10.08
C VAL A 129 -0.07 -12.97 9.91
N VAL A 130 -0.05 -13.42 8.66
CA VAL A 130 -0.02 -14.85 8.31
C VAL A 130 1.42 -15.27 8.07
N GLY A 131 1.85 -16.32 8.75
CA GLY A 131 3.17 -16.94 8.63
C GLY A 131 3.69 -17.46 9.96
N ASP A 132 4.42 -18.56 9.91
CA ASP A 132 5.02 -19.24 11.07
C ASP A 132 6.56 -19.23 11.03
N HIS A 133 7.15 -18.59 10.02
CA HIS A 133 8.60 -18.49 9.89
C HIS A 133 9.21 -17.83 11.15
N PRO A 134 10.36 -18.32 11.65
CA PRO A 134 10.98 -17.80 12.88
C PRO A 134 11.16 -16.28 12.91
N CYS A 135 11.48 -15.67 11.77
CA CYS A 135 11.63 -14.22 11.68
C CYS A 135 10.30 -13.48 11.89
N ILE A 136 9.18 -14.05 11.40
CA ILE A 136 7.84 -13.46 11.61
C ILE A 136 7.43 -13.62 13.07
N ARG A 137 7.68 -14.79 13.68
CA ARG A 137 7.43 -14.99 15.12
C ARG A 137 8.22 -14.00 15.97
N LYS A 138 9.52 -13.80 15.70
CA LYS A 138 10.33 -12.78 16.38
C LYS A 138 9.78 -11.36 16.19
N ALA A 139 9.30 -11.04 14.99
CA ALA A 139 8.67 -9.74 14.73
C ALA A 139 7.38 -9.57 15.57
N LEU A 140 6.56 -10.62 15.67
CA LEU A 140 5.33 -10.61 16.49
C LEU A 140 5.64 -10.54 17.99
N GLU A 141 6.61 -11.31 18.48
CA GLU A 141 7.09 -11.22 19.87
C GLU A 141 7.58 -9.80 20.21
N ARG A 142 8.28 -9.16 19.25
CA ARG A 142 8.71 -7.77 19.43
C ARG A 142 7.52 -6.80 19.45
N VAL A 143 6.50 -7.04 18.62
CA VAL A 143 5.24 -6.28 18.68
C VAL A 143 4.62 -6.38 20.05
N ASP A 144 4.48 -7.57 20.61
CA ASP A 144 3.88 -7.78 21.93
C ASP A 144 4.65 -7.04 23.04
N GLN A 145 6.00 -7.03 22.96
CA GLN A 145 6.84 -6.29 23.90
C GLN A 145 6.66 -4.78 23.86
N ILE A 146 6.46 -4.22 22.66
CA ILE A 146 6.42 -2.77 22.46
C ILE A 146 4.99 -2.21 22.32
N ALA A 147 3.98 -3.07 22.11
CA ALA A 147 2.60 -2.62 21.84
C ALA A 147 2.04 -1.76 22.97
N GLY A 148 2.33 -2.11 24.22
CA GLY A 148 1.89 -1.35 25.40
C GLY A 148 2.70 -0.06 25.70
N THR A 149 3.72 0.25 24.92
CA THR A 149 4.56 1.44 25.11
C THR A 149 4.26 2.51 24.07
N ASP A 150 4.64 3.76 24.36
CA ASP A 150 4.58 4.87 23.40
C ASP A 150 5.87 5.05 22.58
N LEU A 151 6.79 4.10 22.67
CA LEU A 151 8.05 4.15 21.90
C LEU A 151 7.77 4.27 20.40
N PRO A 152 8.51 5.13 19.70
CA PRO A 152 8.51 5.15 18.24
C PRO A 152 8.96 3.80 17.68
N VAL A 153 8.29 3.33 16.63
CA VAL A 153 8.62 2.04 15.99
C VAL A 153 9.14 2.28 14.59
N LEU A 154 10.22 1.59 14.22
CA LEU A 154 10.76 1.57 12.86
C LEU A 154 10.56 0.19 12.24
N LEU A 155 9.76 0.12 11.18
CA LEU A 155 9.56 -1.09 10.38
C LEU A 155 10.51 -1.09 9.17
N ARG A 156 11.46 -2.02 9.14
CA ARG A 156 12.41 -2.19 8.02
C ARG A 156 12.02 -3.40 7.18
N GLY A 157 12.20 -3.30 5.87
CA GLY A 157 11.98 -4.41 4.96
C GLY A 157 11.59 -3.92 3.56
N GLU A 158 11.73 -4.79 2.57
CA GLU A 158 11.41 -4.48 1.18
C GLU A 158 9.96 -4.03 0.97
N ALA A 159 9.68 -3.42 -0.19
CA ALA A 159 8.32 -3.09 -0.57
C ALA A 159 7.44 -4.36 -0.60
N GLY A 160 6.21 -4.25 -0.08
CA GLY A 160 5.26 -5.37 -0.10
C GLY A 160 5.48 -6.46 0.95
N THR A 161 6.42 -6.33 1.90
CA THR A 161 6.66 -7.34 2.96
C THR A 161 5.58 -7.40 4.04
N GLY A 162 4.66 -6.42 4.08
CA GLY A 162 3.57 -6.35 5.07
C GLY A 162 3.79 -5.32 6.18
N LYS A 163 4.65 -4.31 5.98
CA LYS A 163 4.93 -3.25 6.98
C LYS A 163 3.67 -2.54 7.47
N GLU A 164 2.75 -2.17 6.56
CA GLU A 164 1.48 -1.53 6.96
C GLU A 164 0.60 -2.47 7.79
N THR A 165 0.54 -3.76 7.41
CA THR A 165 -0.19 -4.79 8.17
C THR A 165 0.34 -4.89 9.59
N LEU A 166 1.68 -4.89 9.76
CA LEU A 166 2.30 -4.93 11.07
C LEU A 166 2.07 -3.64 11.87
N ALA A 167 2.09 -2.46 11.21
CA ALA A 167 1.77 -1.18 11.85
C ALA A 167 0.32 -1.16 12.40
N ARG A 168 -0.63 -1.71 11.64
CA ARG A 168 -2.03 -1.86 12.08
C ARG A 168 -2.17 -2.85 13.24
N LEU A 169 -1.37 -3.91 13.24
CA LEU A 169 -1.33 -4.86 14.36
C LEU A 169 -0.80 -4.17 15.64
N ILE A 170 0.30 -3.40 15.53
CA ILE A 170 0.85 -2.61 16.63
C ILE A 170 -0.19 -1.64 17.18
N HIS A 171 -0.90 -0.93 16.31
CA HIS A 171 -1.98 -0.03 16.71
C HIS A 171 -3.10 -0.77 17.45
N GLY A 172 -3.59 -1.88 16.88
CA GLY A 172 -4.67 -2.68 17.46
C GLY A 172 -4.32 -3.31 18.81
N ALA A 173 -3.03 -3.61 19.05
CA ALA A 173 -2.52 -4.15 20.31
C ALA A 173 -2.13 -3.06 21.33
N SER A 174 -2.19 -1.77 20.96
CA SER A 174 -1.80 -0.66 21.82
C SER A 174 -2.96 -0.13 22.68
N ALA A 175 -2.64 0.68 23.70
CA ALA A 175 -3.62 1.41 24.48
C ALA A 175 -4.41 2.45 23.61
N ARG A 176 -3.92 2.76 22.40
CA ARG A 176 -4.49 3.74 21.46
C ARG A 176 -5.34 3.10 20.36
N ARG A 177 -5.69 1.81 20.49
CA ARG A 177 -6.44 1.02 19.50
C ARG A 177 -7.80 1.60 19.10
N ASP A 178 -8.42 2.34 20.00
CA ASP A 178 -9.72 2.99 19.77
C ASP A 178 -9.56 4.37 19.14
N GLY A 179 -8.34 4.90 19.04
CA GLY A 179 -7.97 6.14 18.39
C GLY A 179 -7.81 6.00 16.87
N PRO A 180 -7.52 7.11 16.18
CA PRO A 180 -7.33 7.10 14.73
C PRO A 180 -6.02 6.40 14.32
N PHE A 181 -6.07 5.64 13.20
CA PHE A 181 -4.88 5.17 12.49
C PHE A 181 -4.70 5.99 11.21
N VAL A 182 -3.71 6.88 11.20
CA VAL A 182 -3.42 7.76 10.08
C VAL A 182 -2.20 7.25 9.34
N ALA A 183 -2.36 6.83 8.09
CA ALA A 183 -1.27 6.31 7.28
C ALA A 183 -0.88 7.29 6.18
N VAL A 184 0.37 7.72 6.19
CA VAL A 184 0.94 8.70 5.26
C VAL A 184 2.09 8.07 4.49
N ASN A 185 2.01 8.10 3.15
CA ASN A 185 3.13 7.69 2.29
C ASN A 185 3.92 8.94 1.89
N LEU A 186 5.12 9.07 2.45
CA LEU A 186 5.97 10.25 2.25
C LEU A 186 6.54 10.34 0.84
N ALA A 187 6.79 9.21 0.17
CA ALA A 187 7.24 9.17 -1.22
C ALA A 187 6.19 9.68 -2.22
N ALA A 188 4.91 9.68 -1.84
CA ALA A 188 3.83 10.15 -2.68
C ALA A 188 3.57 11.66 -2.55
N ILE A 189 4.21 12.34 -1.60
CA ILE A 189 4.04 13.77 -1.38
C ILE A 189 4.99 14.54 -2.31
N PRO A 190 4.50 15.40 -3.23
CA PRO A 190 5.36 16.17 -4.12
C PRO A 190 6.33 17.07 -3.34
N GLU A 191 7.58 17.17 -3.79
CA GLU A 191 8.63 18.00 -3.17
C GLU A 191 8.23 19.46 -2.98
N LYS A 192 7.42 20.02 -3.92
CA LYS A 192 6.92 21.41 -3.84
C LYS A 192 5.88 21.65 -2.73
N VAL A 193 5.26 20.59 -2.23
CA VAL A 193 4.35 20.63 -1.07
C VAL A 193 5.13 20.23 0.19
N SER A 194 6.46 20.34 0.13
CA SER A 194 7.50 19.85 1.03
C SER A 194 6.95 19.19 2.31
N GLY A 195 7.29 17.92 2.48
CA GLY A 195 6.75 17.01 3.50
C GLY A 195 6.65 17.53 4.95
N VAL A 196 7.30 18.64 5.26
CA VAL A 196 7.24 19.34 6.55
C VAL A 196 5.87 19.91 6.82
N SER A 197 5.30 20.63 5.83
CA SER A 197 4.02 21.35 6.02
C SER A 197 2.81 20.41 6.10
N SER A 198 2.89 19.26 5.44
CA SER A 198 1.78 18.30 5.44
C SER A 198 1.85 17.31 6.60
N VAL A 199 3.04 16.89 7.03
CA VAL A 199 3.19 15.93 8.14
C VAL A 199 3.07 16.62 9.51
N LEU A 200 3.75 17.77 9.67
CA LEU A 200 3.89 18.46 10.97
C LEU A 200 3.07 19.75 11.07
N GLY A 201 2.41 20.18 10.00
CA GLY A 201 1.74 21.48 9.91
C GLY A 201 2.65 22.57 9.32
N SER A 202 2.09 23.60 8.66
CA SER A 202 2.83 24.70 8.05
C SER A 202 2.63 26.01 8.79
N TRP A 203 3.76 26.74 8.96
CA TRP A 203 3.88 28.03 9.64
C TRP A 203 4.67 28.98 8.74
N GLY A 204 4.11 29.47 7.69
CA GLY A 204 4.74 30.48 6.86
C GLY A 204 4.07 31.85 7.07
N LYS A 205 4.86 32.96 7.03
CA LYS A 205 4.32 34.33 7.07
C LYS A 205 3.34 34.63 5.94
N HIS A 206 3.26 33.77 4.91
CA HIS A 206 2.44 33.92 3.71
C HIS A 206 1.48 32.75 3.42
N GLU A 207 1.43 31.72 4.27
CA GLU A 207 0.54 30.57 4.11
C GLU A 207 -0.53 30.55 5.21
N ARG A 208 -1.76 30.13 4.86
CA ARG A 208 -2.79 29.90 5.87
C ARG A 208 -2.35 28.76 6.79
N PRO A 209 -2.53 28.90 8.14
CA PRO A 209 -2.19 27.87 9.10
C PRO A 209 -2.89 26.55 8.77
N ARG A 210 -2.17 25.43 8.77
CA ARG A 210 -2.73 24.11 8.45
C ARG A 210 -2.32 23.10 9.50
N ALA A 211 -3.28 22.32 9.97
CA ALA A 211 -3.04 21.19 10.85
C ALA A 211 -2.31 20.09 10.06
N GLY A 212 -1.19 19.60 10.60
CA GLY A 212 -0.46 18.47 10.01
C GLY A 212 -1.11 17.12 10.31
N TRP A 213 -0.66 16.07 9.62
CA TRP A 213 -1.11 14.69 9.83
C TRP A 213 -0.90 14.20 11.26
N MET A 214 0.11 14.74 11.98
CA MET A 214 0.33 14.41 13.39
C MET A 214 -0.81 14.83 14.29
N LEU A 215 -1.39 16.01 14.04
CA LEU A 215 -2.57 16.45 14.78
C LEU A 215 -3.82 15.63 14.43
N ALA A 216 -3.91 15.15 13.19
CA ALA A 216 -4.97 14.23 12.78
C ALA A 216 -4.89 12.87 13.50
N ALA A 217 -3.69 12.45 13.91
CA ALA A 217 -3.43 11.18 14.58
C ALA A 217 -3.50 11.26 16.11
N GLN A 218 -3.85 12.43 16.69
CA GLN A 218 -3.90 12.60 18.16
C GLN A 218 -4.81 11.57 18.83
N GLY A 219 -4.34 11.02 19.94
CA GLY A 219 -5.00 9.93 20.66
C GLY A 219 -4.90 8.55 19.95
N GLY A 220 -4.22 8.48 18.80
CA GLY A 220 -4.11 7.28 17.98
C GLY A 220 -2.68 6.97 17.53
N THR A 221 -2.52 6.56 16.29
CA THR A 221 -1.22 6.19 15.70
C THR A 221 -1.05 6.81 14.32
N ILE A 222 0.11 7.39 14.06
CA ILE A 222 0.51 7.79 12.71
C ILE A 222 1.50 6.77 12.14
N PHE A 223 1.22 6.29 10.93
CA PHE A 223 2.12 5.43 10.16
C PHE A 223 2.74 6.23 9.03
N LEU A 224 4.07 6.40 9.09
CA LEU A 224 4.87 7.15 8.12
C LEU A 224 5.63 6.16 7.22
N GLU A 225 5.10 5.90 6.03
CA GLU A 225 5.75 5.05 5.03
C GLU A 225 6.80 5.85 4.26
N ALA A 226 7.95 5.23 3.93
CA ALA A 226 9.11 5.83 3.29
C ALA A 226 9.68 7.03 4.08
N ILE A 227 10.00 6.81 5.37
CA ILE A 227 10.54 7.85 6.27
C ILE A 227 11.86 8.45 5.75
N ASP A 228 12.58 7.71 4.93
CA ASP A 228 13.81 8.10 4.26
C ASP A 228 13.62 9.19 3.19
N GLU A 229 12.39 9.44 2.74
CA GLU A 229 12.05 10.53 1.81
C GLU A 229 11.79 11.88 2.50
N LEU A 230 11.90 11.95 3.82
CA LEU A 230 11.77 13.23 4.54
C LEU A 230 12.92 14.19 4.20
N SER A 231 12.57 15.43 3.89
CA SER A 231 13.57 16.49 3.74
C SER A 231 14.33 16.73 5.06
N PRO A 232 15.57 17.24 5.04
CA PRO A 232 16.34 17.52 6.25
C PRO A 232 15.62 18.44 7.25
N GLU A 233 14.79 19.34 6.75
CA GLU A 233 13.96 20.20 7.60
C GLU A 233 12.85 19.41 8.31
N ALA A 234 12.20 18.49 7.58
CA ALA A 234 11.16 17.63 8.13
C ALA A 234 11.73 16.67 9.19
N GLN A 235 12.91 16.10 8.92
CA GLN A 235 13.63 15.26 9.87
C GLN A 235 13.89 15.98 11.19
N ARG A 236 14.43 17.22 11.14
CA ARG A 236 14.68 18.04 12.34
C ARG A 236 13.40 18.39 13.10
N LYS A 237 12.30 18.69 12.40
CA LYS A 237 11.02 18.99 13.06
C LYS A 237 10.43 17.73 13.70
N LEU A 238 10.51 16.57 13.02
CA LEU A 238 10.08 15.30 13.58
C LEU A 238 10.88 14.93 14.83
N LEU A 239 12.21 15.12 14.78
CA LEU A 239 13.09 14.91 15.91
C LEU A 239 12.69 15.77 17.11
N ARG A 240 12.44 17.06 16.89
CA ARG A 240 11.94 17.95 17.96
C ARG A 240 10.62 17.48 18.53
N ALA A 241 9.66 17.16 17.67
CA ALA A 241 8.35 16.67 18.11
C ALA A 241 8.46 15.42 18.98
N LEU A 242 9.37 14.50 18.65
CA LEU A 242 9.64 13.30 19.43
C LEU A 242 10.36 13.57 20.74
N ARG A 243 11.29 14.54 20.77
CA ARG A 243 12.07 14.90 21.98
C ARG A 243 11.27 15.75 22.95
N ASP A 244 10.59 16.76 22.43
CA ASP A 244 9.87 17.76 23.23
C ASP A 244 8.45 17.26 23.61
N GLY A 245 7.99 16.18 22.97
CA GLY A 245 6.61 15.66 23.16
C GLY A 245 5.54 16.66 22.72
N THR A 246 5.88 17.60 21.82
CA THR A 246 4.96 18.64 21.37
C THR A 246 5.03 18.82 19.85
N VAL A 247 3.89 19.14 19.26
CA VAL A 247 3.77 19.59 17.87
C VAL A 247 3.13 20.96 17.85
N SER A 248 3.44 21.72 16.82
CA SER A 248 2.85 23.04 16.71
C SER A 248 1.41 22.95 16.18
N SER A 249 0.45 23.66 16.77
CA SER A 249 -0.91 23.81 16.26
C SER A 249 -0.98 24.79 15.07
N PRO A 250 -2.08 24.88 14.32
CA PRO A 250 -2.26 25.89 13.26
C PRO A 250 -2.08 27.33 13.71
N ASP A 251 -2.25 27.62 14.97
CA ASP A 251 -2.12 28.96 15.55
C ASP A 251 -0.70 29.26 16.08
N GLY A 252 0.28 28.37 15.87
CA GLY A 252 1.66 28.50 16.33
C GLY A 252 1.90 28.08 17.78
N LEU A 253 0.87 27.63 18.47
CA LEU A 253 0.98 27.22 19.87
C LEU A 253 1.46 25.77 19.98
N PRO A 254 2.34 25.43 20.93
CA PRO A 254 2.73 24.05 21.18
C PRO A 254 1.54 23.25 21.74
N VAL A 255 1.29 22.07 21.13
CA VAL A 255 0.26 21.10 21.56
C VAL A 255 0.96 19.80 21.89
N PRO A 256 0.61 19.09 22.97
CA PRO A 256 1.17 17.78 23.27
C PRO A 256 1.04 16.83 22.10
N LEU A 257 2.11 16.05 21.83
CA LEU A 257 2.09 14.97 20.84
C LEU A 257 1.52 13.71 21.48
N GLU A 258 0.23 13.51 21.29
CA GLU A 258 -0.47 12.31 21.82
C GLU A 258 -0.57 11.18 20.80
N ALA A 259 0.02 11.33 19.61
CA ALA A 259 0.04 10.31 18.58
C ALA A 259 1.27 9.41 18.73
N ARG A 260 1.06 8.10 18.66
CA ARG A 260 2.16 7.13 18.55
C ARG A 260 2.70 7.13 17.13
N ILE A 261 4.04 7.11 16.98
CA ILE A 261 4.71 7.13 15.67
C ILE A 261 5.17 5.72 15.31
N VAL A 262 4.76 5.26 14.11
CA VAL A 262 5.27 4.06 13.46
C VAL A 262 5.84 4.48 12.11
N ALA A 263 7.13 4.40 11.94
CA ALA A 263 7.84 4.73 10.71
C ALA A 263 8.16 3.46 9.91
N ALA A 264 8.23 3.56 8.59
CA ALA A 264 8.63 2.45 7.74
C ALA A 264 9.59 2.89 6.63
N THR A 265 10.55 2.04 6.31
CA THR A 265 11.52 2.24 5.22
C THR A 265 11.87 0.95 4.52
N CYS A 266 12.28 1.06 3.25
CA CYS A 266 12.89 -0.02 2.49
C CYS A 266 14.41 0.09 2.42
N ARG A 267 14.99 1.23 2.85
CA ARG A 267 16.42 1.53 2.78
C ARG A 267 17.09 1.34 4.13
N ASP A 268 18.40 1.19 4.14
CA ASP A 268 19.17 1.22 5.36
C ASP A 268 19.39 2.68 5.80
N LEU A 269 18.76 3.06 6.93
CA LEU A 269 18.92 4.41 7.47
C LEU A 269 20.35 4.67 7.97
N GLY A 270 21.08 3.63 8.38
CA GLY A 270 22.48 3.77 8.78
C GLY A 270 23.39 4.21 7.62
N GLU A 271 23.18 3.64 6.44
CA GLU A 271 23.88 4.08 5.22
C GLU A 271 23.51 5.51 4.84
N LEU A 272 22.25 5.90 5.01
CA LEU A 272 21.80 7.27 4.75
C LEU A 272 22.38 8.27 5.75
N VAL A 273 22.52 7.90 7.02
CA VAL A 273 23.23 8.72 8.04
C VAL A 273 24.69 8.89 7.65
N ALA A 274 25.39 7.82 7.27
CA ALA A 274 26.78 7.90 6.84
C ALA A 274 26.97 8.77 5.59
N ALA A 275 25.95 8.81 4.71
CA ALA A 275 25.93 9.70 3.54
C ALA A 275 25.47 11.14 3.83
N GLY A 276 25.11 11.47 5.07
CA GLY A 276 24.59 12.80 5.45
C GLY A 276 23.18 13.12 4.93
N LEU A 277 22.43 12.09 4.51
CA LEU A 277 21.08 12.22 3.95
C LEU A 277 19.96 11.99 4.99
N PHE A 278 20.31 11.43 6.15
CA PHE A 278 19.37 11.20 7.25
C PHE A 278 19.99 11.65 8.57
N ASP A 279 19.15 12.23 9.45
CA ASP A 279 19.57 12.75 10.76
C ASP A 279 19.92 11.60 11.71
N GLU A 280 21.12 11.64 12.30
CA GLU A 280 21.65 10.59 13.19
C GLU A 280 20.82 10.43 14.46
N ASP A 281 20.44 11.54 15.08
CA ASP A 281 19.66 11.53 16.32
C ASP A 281 18.24 10.97 16.09
N LEU A 282 17.64 11.32 14.95
CA LEU A 282 16.35 10.77 14.56
C LEU A 282 16.45 9.25 14.31
N HIS A 283 17.50 8.81 13.62
CA HIS A 283 17.77 7.39 13.43
C HIS A 283 17.92 6.66 14.77
N LEU A 284 18.67 7.23 15.71
CA LEU A 284 18.91 6.64 17.02
C LEU A 284 17.59 6.45 17.80
N LEU A 285 16.71 7.45 17.79
CA LEU A 285 15.40 7.36 18.42
C LEU A 285 14.50 6.28 17.78
N LEU A 286 14.45 6.23 16.45
CA LEU A 286 13.63 5.25 15.73
C LEU A 286 14.17 3.83 15.88
N ARG A 287 15.50 3.66 15.95
CA ARG A 287 16.17 2.36 16.07
C ARG A 287 15.81 1.62 17.36
N ALA A 288 15.48 2.32 18.43
CA ALA A 288 15.09 1.69 19.71
C ALA A 288 13.89 0.74 19.57
N GLY A 289 12.93 1.06 18.71
CA GLY A 289 11.76 0.25 18.39
C GLY A 289 11.84 -0.47 17.02
N ALA A 290 13.04 -0.78 16.52
CA ALA A 290 13.17 -1.38 15.19
C ALA A 290 12.67 -2.83 15.13
N ILE A 291 11.89 -3.12 14.08
CA ILE A 291 11.42 -4.46 13.72
C ILE A 291 11.74 -4.68 12.24
N GLU A 292 12.39 -5.78 11.94
CA GLU A 292 12.76 -6.16 10.58
C GLU A 292 11.81 -7.21 10.02
N LEU A 293 11.32 -6.97 8.80
CA LEU A 293 10.46 -7.89 8.06
C LEU A 293 11.26 -8.47 6.89
N PRO A 294 11.52 -9.79 6.89
CA PRO A 294 12.26 -10.44 5.83
C PRO A 294 11.44 -10.44 4.53
N PRO A 295 12.11 -10.42 3.37
CA PRO A 295 11.47 -10.62 2.09
C PRO A 295 10.87 -12.03 1.98
N LEU A 296 9.84 -12.17 1.13
CA LEU A 296 9.10 -13.44 1.01
C LEU A 296 9.98 -14.61 0.56
N ARG A 297 11.02 -14.36 -0.23
CA ARG A 297 11.99 -15.37 -0.66
C ARG A 297 12.80 -16.00 0.48
N GLU A 298 12.90 -15.34 1.63
CA GLU A 298 13.57 -15.83 2.83
C GLU A 298 12.63 -16.59 3.79
N ARG A 299 11.30 -16.50 3.54
CA ARG A 299 10.26 -17.19 4.31
C ARG A 299 9.32 -17.98 3.40
N ARG A 300 9.89 -18.76 2.50
CA ARG A 300 9.14 -19.53 1.49
C ARG A 300 8.12 -20.51 2.08
N GLU A 301 8.35 -20.94 3.32
CA GLU A 301 7.49 -21.82 4.10
C GLU A 301 6.13 -21.16 4.42
N ASP A 302 6.07 -19.83 4.45
CA ASP A 302 4.83 -19.07 4.68
C ASP A 302 3.97 -18.94 3.41
N ILE A 303 4.55 -19.14 2.21
CA ILE A 303 3.87 -18.95 0.94
C ILE A 303 2.57 -19.78 0.83
N PRO A 304 2.54 -21.09 1.18
CA PRO A 304 1.31 -21.85 1.14
C PRO A 304 0.21 -21.29 2.04
N ALA A 305 0.56 -20.90 3.25
CA ALA A 305 -0.38 -20.33 4.21
C ALA A 305 -0.93 -18.97 3.74
N LEU A 306 -0.06 -18.13 3.19
CA LEU A 306 -0.43 -16.83 2.59
C LEU A 306 -1.35 -17.01 1.38
N ALA A 307 -0.99 -17.89 0.44
CA ALA A 307 -1.80 -18.16 -0.75
C ALA A 307 -3.19 -18.68 -0.38
N GLU A 308 -3.27 -19.58 0.59
CA GLU A 308 -4.54 -20.11 1.09
C GLU A 308 -5.37 -19.04 1.82
N HIS A 309 -4.72 -18.16 2.58
CA HIS A 309 -5.36 -17.01 3.23
C HIS A 309 -6.00 -16.10 2.18
N PHE A 310 -5.25 -15.68 1.15
CA PHE A 310 -5.74 -14.83 0.08
C PHE A 310 -6.86 -15.50 -0.73
N ARG A 311 -6.72 -16.79 -1.02
CA ARG A 311 -7.79 -17.56 -1.70
C ARG A 311 -9.10 -17.51 -0.90
N ARG A 312 -9.03 -17.74 0.42
CA ARG A 312 -10.23 -17.68 1.30
C ARG A 312 -10.84 -16.30 1.32
N GLN A 313 -10.02 -15.27 1.42
CA GLN A 313 -10.48 -13.88 1.39
C GLN A 313 -11.21 -13.56 0.07
N VAL A 314 -10.59 -13.92 -1.07
CA VAL A 314 -11.17 -13.67 -2.39
C VAL A 314 -12.44 -14.48 -2.57
N ASN A 315 -12.46 -15.77 -2.19
CA ASN A 315 -13.67 -16.59 -2.24
C ASN A 315 -14.83 -15.97 -1.46
N ALA A 316 -14.56 -15.51 -0.24
CA ALA A 316 -15.56 -14.87 0.62
C ALA A 316 -16.07 -13.55 0.03
N ARG A 317 -15.17 -12.75 -0.53
CA ARG A 317 -15.46 -11.44 -1.09
C ARG A 317 -16.22 -11.50 -2.42
N GLU A 318 -15.75 -12.36 -3.32
CA GLU A 318 -16.28 -12.45 -4.69
C GLU A 318 -17.38 -13.53 -4.83
N GLY A 319 -17.81 -14.16 -3.74
CA GLY A 319 -18.78 -15.26 -3.78
C GLY A 319 -18.29 -16.48 -4.57
N ARG A 320 -16.96 -16.65 -4.71
CA ARG A 320 -16.34 -17.75 -5.44
C ARG A 320 -16.19 -18.98 -4.54
N ARG A 321 -15.97 -20.13 -5.19
CA ARG A 321 -15.77 -21.41 -4.50
C ARG A 321 -14.56 -22.17 -5.05
N VAL A 322 -13.48 -21.46 -5.34
CA VAL A 322 -12.21 -22.06 -5.79
C VAL A 322 -11.69 -22.96 -4.68
N PRO A 323 -11.54 -24.29 -4.90
CA PRO A 323 -11.17 -25.23 -3.84
C PRO A 323 -9.70 -25.08 -3.41
N GLY A 324 -8.79 -24.64 -4.29
CA GLY A 324 -7.38 -24.50 -3.98
C GLY A 324 -6.53 -24.24 -5.21
N PHE A 325 -5.23 -24.28 -4.99
CA PHE A 325 -4.19 -24.28 -6.01
C PHE A 325 -3.66 -25.70 -6.18
N ALA A 326 -3.41 -26.14 -7.42
CA ALA A 326 -2.80 -27.43 -7.68
C ALA A 326 -1.36 -27.50 -7.12
N LEU A 327 -0.86 -28.69 -6.84
CA LEU A 327 0.45 -28.88 -6.21
C LEU A 327 1.60 -28.31 -7.02
N ASP A 328 1.54 -28.42 -8.34
CA ASP A 328 2.52 -27.84 -9.27
C ASP A 328 2.53 -26.29 -9.19
N VAL A 329 1.35 -25.66 -9.06
CA VAL A 329 1.22 -24.22 -8.85
C VAL A 329 1.87 -23.80 -7.52
N MET A 330 1.58 -24.54 -6.43
CA MET A 330 2.17 -24.25 -5.12
C MET A 330 3.67 -24.44 -5.11
N HIS A 331 4.16 -25.49 -5.77
CA HIS A 331 5.59 -25.68 -5.94
C HIS A 331 6.23 -24.49 -6.70
N ARG A 332 5.55 -24.01 -7.74
CA ARG A 332 6.00 -22.85 -8.50
C ARG A 332 6.03 -21.57 -7.66
N PHE A 333 5.01 -21.35 -6.84
CA PHE A 333 4.99 -20.21 -5.90
C PHE A 333 6.18 -20.24 -4.95
N SER A 334 6.54 -21.43 -4.44
CA SER A 334 7.69 -21.59 -3.54
C SER A 334 9.05 -21.38 -4.21
N GLN A 335 9.14 -21.54 -5.52
CA GLN A 335 10.37 -21.31 -6.28
C GLN A 335 10.56 -19.86 -6.75
N HIS A 336 9.48 -19.11 -6.85
CA HIS A 336 9.55 -17.73 -7.34
C HIS A 336 10.24 -16.81 -6.34
N GLY A 337 10.93 -15.78 -6.83
CA GLY A 337 11.69 -14.83 -6.02
C GLY A 337 10.85 -13.74 -5.34
N TRP A 338 9.62 -13.52 -5.82
CA TRP A 338 8.67 -12.53 -5.30
C TRP A 338 9.27 -11.14 -5.09
N PRO A 339 9.72 -10.44 -6.13
CA PRO A 339 10.28 -9.09 -5.99
C PRO A 339 9.31 -8.08 -5.37
N GLY A 340 8.00 -8.26 -5.57
CA GLY A 340 6.94 -7.49 -4.90
C GLY A 340 6.44 -8.11 -3.60
N ASN A 341 7.12 -9.16 -3.10
CA ASN A 341 6.85 -9.82 -1.82
C ASN A 341 5.38 -10.28 -1.65
N VAL A 342 4.80 -10.08 -0.47
CA VAL A 342 3.44 -10.51 -0.14
C VAL A 342 2.39 -9.80 -0.98
N ARG A 343 2.63 -8.54 -1.34
CA ARG A 343 1.70 -7.76 -2.20
C ARG A 343 1.59 -8.36 -3.60
N GLU A 344 2.70 -8.82 -4.17
CA GLU A 344 2.71 -9.49 -5.47
C GLU A 344 1.97 -10.83 -5.41
N LEU A 345 2.23 -11.63 -4.37
CA LEU A 345 1.54 -12.89 -4.14
C LEU A 345 0.02 -12.69 -3.95
N GLU A 346 -0.37 -11.70 -3.15
CA GLU A 346 -1.78 -11.33 -2.93
C GLU A 346 -2.48 -11.01 -4.25
N TYR A 347 -1.89 -10.09 -5.04
CA TYR A 347 -2.44 -9.70 -6.35
C TYR A 347 -2.56 -10.87 -7.31
N LEU A 348 -1.53 -11.75 -7.35
CA LEU A 348 -1.56 -12.93 -8.19
C LEU A 348 -2.66 -13.90 -7.75
N CYS A 349 -2.77 -14.20 -6.46
CA CYS A 349 -3.81 -15.07 -5.92
C CYS A 349 -5.21 -14.53 -6.22
N GLU A 350 -5.42 -13.23 -6.05
CA GLU A 350 -6.68 -12.57 -6.39
C GLU A 350 -7.06 -12.79 -7.85
N ARG A 351 -6.14 -12.46 -8.77
CA ARG A 351 -6.34 -12.65 -10.20
C ARG A 351 -6.66 -14.10 -10.54
N LEU A 352 -5.89 -15.05 -10.02
CA LEU A 352 -6.08 -16.47 -10.32
C LEU A 352 -7.40 -17.02 -9.81
N VAL A 353 -7.81 -16.65 -8.61
CA VAL A 353 -9.09 -17.07 -8.01
C VAL A 353 -10.26 -16.50 -8.79
N VAL A 354 -10.21 -15.22 -9.17
CA VAL A 354 -11.27 -14.59 -9.98
C VAL A 354 -11.40 -15.28 -11.33
N MET A 355 -10.28 -15.57 -12.01
CA MET A 355 -10.29 -16.22 -13.33
C MET A 355 -10.65 -17.71 -13.28
N ALA A 356 -10.34 -18.41 -12.20
CA ALA A 356 -10.67 -19.82 -12.06
C ALA A 356 -12.17 -20.08 -11.85
N GLY A 357 -12.93 -19.10 -11.36
CA GLY A 357 -14.37 -19.23 -11.12
C GLY A 357 -14.68 -20.14 -9.95
N SER A 358 -14.96 -21.44 -10.21
CA SER A 358 -15.23 -22.44 -9.17
C SER A 358 -14.34 -23.68 -9.28
N ARG A 359 -13.39 -23.70 -10.21
CA ARG A 359 -12.45 -24.80 -10.38
C ARG A 359 -11.12 -24.55 -9.65
N MET A 360 -10.35 -25.62 -9.45
CA MET A 360 -8.99 -25.53 -8.95
C MET A 360 -8.11 -24.71 -9.90
N VAL A 361 -7.23 -23.88 -9.36
CA VAL A 361 -6.20 -23.16 -10.11
C VAL A 361 -5.11 -24.14 -10.52
N VAL A 362 -4.81 -24.19 -11.82
CA VAL A 362 -3.80 -25.09 -12.39
C VAL A 362 -2.72 -24.32 -13.12
N MET A 363 -1.60 -24.96 -13.48
CA MET A 363 -0.43 -24.34 -14.07
C MET A 363 -0.74 -23.44 -15.30
N LYS A 364 -1.67 -23.84 -16.15
CA LYS A 364 -2.07 -23.05 -17.33
C LYS A 364 -2.70 -21.68 -17.00
N ASP A 365 -3.17 -21.48 -15.78
CA ASP A 365 -3.78 -20.23 -15.33
C ASP A 365 -2.74 -19.21 -14.89
N LEU A 366 -1.52 -19.66 -14.61
CA LEU A 366 -0.41 -18.78 -14.25
C LEU A 366 -0.03 -17.87 -15.42
N PRO A 367 0.43 -16.64 -15.14
CA PRO A 367 1.09 -15.81 -16.13
C PRO A 367 2.32 -16.51 -16.74
N SER A 368 2.67 -16.19 -17.99
CA SER A 368 3.76 -16.84 -18.72
C SER A 368 5.08 -16.82 -17.94
N HIS A 369 5.45 -15.68 -17.37
CA HIS A 369 6.67 -15.53 -16.57
C HIS A 369 6.75 -16.42 -15.32
N LEU A 370 5.60 -16.89 -14.82
CA LEU A 370 5.55 -17.85 -13.71
C LEU A 370 5.39 -19.29 -14.19
N ARG A 371 4.89 -19.55 -15.39
CA ARG A 371 4.77 -20.89 -15.94
C ARG A 371 6.13 -21.49 -16.31
N ILE A 372 7.01 -20.64 -16.79
CA ILE A 372 8.32 -21.07 -17.22
C ILE A 372 9.21 -21.23 -16.01
N GLN A 373 9.78 -22.41 -15.81
CA GLN A 373 10.92 -22.56 -14.92
C GLN A 373 11.99 -21.62 -15.44
N VAL A 374 12.40 -20.60 -14.68
CA VAL A 374 13.73 -20.05 -14.83
C VAL A 374 14.65 -21.22 -14.52
N ILE A 375 15.02 -21.96 -15.54
CA ILE A 375 16.02 -23.00 -15.43
C ILE A 375 17.26 -22.22 -15.05
N ASP A 376 17.67 -22.37 -13.78
CA ASP A 376 18.97 -21.91 -13.33
C ASP A 376 19.97 -22.55 -14.30
N PHE A 377 20.53 -21.76 -15.22
CA PHE A 377 21.30 -22.26 -16.37
C PHE A 377 22.47 -23.11 -15.89
N GLU A 378 22.98 -22.88 -14.69
CA GLU A 378 23.98 -23.70 -14.04
C GLU A 378 23.46 -25.09 -13.61
N ARG A 379 22.15 -25.22 -13.30
CA ARG A 379 21.50 -26.51 -12.98
C ARG A 379 20.90 -27.21 -14.20
N ALA A 380 20.43 -26.47 -15.20
CA ALA A 380 19.77 -27.00 -16.40
C ALA A 380 20.73 -27.73 -17.37
N THR A 381 22.01 -27.46 -17.28
CA THR A 381 23.00 -28.13 -18.13
C THR A 381 23.21 -29.62 -17.82
N ARG A 382 22.50 -30.18 -16.84
CA ARG A 382 22.78 -31.56 -16.41
C ARG A 382 21.67 -32.59 -16.68
N ARG A 383 20.38 -32.29 -16.72
CA ARG A 383 19.30 -33.27 -17.04
C ARG A 383 18.00 -32.63 -17.48
N LEU A 384 17.33 -33.19 -18.47
CA LEU A 384 15.99 -32.82 -18.90
C LEU A 384 14.99 -33.12 -17.75
N PRO A 385 14.06 -32.18 -17.40
CA PRO A 385 13.03 -32.47 -16.42
C PRO A 385 12.13 -33.62 -16.84
N VAL A 386 11.62 -34.39 -15.88
CA VAL A 386 10.72 -35.52 -16.13
C VAL A 386 9.42 -35.10 -16.83
N THR A 387 9.01 -33.84 -16.63
CA THR A 387 7.82 -33.23 -17.23
C THR A 387 8.03 -32.72 -18.65
N GLY A 388 9.26 -32.80 -19.20
CA GLY A 388 9.60 -32.19 -20.48
C GLY A 388 9.76 -30.67 -20.41
N VAL A 389 10.19 -30.07 -21.52
CA VAL A 389 10.36 -28.61 -21.67
C VAL A 389 9.85 -28.23 -23.05
N ASP A 390 9.03 -27.17 -23.15
CA ASP A 390 8.77 -26.52 -24.43
C ASP A 390 10.02 -25.70 -24.82
N LEU A 391 10.85 -26.30 -25.69
CA LEU A 391 12.12 -25.73 -26.11
C LEU A 391 11.91 -24.41 -26.88
N ARG A 392 10.81 -24.27 -27.64
CA ARG A 392 10.52 -23.04 -28.38
C ARG A 392 10.20 -21.89 -27.45
N GLU A 393 9.34 -22.12 -26.46
CA GLU A 393 8.94 -21.13 -25.48
C GLU A 393 10.16 -20.68 -24.65
N LEU A 394 11.00 -21.63 -24.22
CA LEU A 394 12.21 -21.36 -23.48
C LEU A 394 13.24 -20.52 -24.27
N LEU A 395 13.49 -20.87 -25.53
CA LEU A 395 14.42 -20.12 -26.37
C LEU A 395 13.91 -18.69 -26.65
N THR A 396 12.61 -18.53 -26.85
CA THR A 396 12.01 -17.22 -27.07
C THR A 396 12.17 -16.32 -25.85
N GLU A 397 11.94 -16.85 -24.66
CA GLU A 397 12.06 -16.10 -23.42
C GLU A 397 13.51 -15.72 -23.08
N LEU A 398 14.44 -16.65 -23.26
CA LEU A 398 15.88 -16.36 -23.12
C LEU A 398 16.32 -15.25 -24.06
N GLU A 399 15.88 -15.33 -25.30
CA GLU A 399 16.16 -14.31 -26.30
C GLU A 399 15.61 -12.94 -25.92
N GLU A 400 14.35 -12.88 -25.48
CA GLU A 400 13.70 -11.63 -25.02
C GLU A 400 14.42 -11.02 -23.81
N ARG A 401 14.82 -11.85 -22.86
CA ARG A 401 15.54 -11.42 -21.67
C ARG A 401 16.89 -10.81 -22.02
N PHE A 402 17.67 -11.49 -22.87
CA PHE A 402 18.96 -10.97 -23.30
C PHE A 402 18.85 -9.70 -24.13
N ILE A 403 17.83 -9.59 -24.99
CA ILE A 403 17.56 -8.35 -25.73
C ILE A 403 17.21 -7.19 -24.77
N ALA A 404 16.35 -7.43 -23.79
CA ALA A 404 15.99 -6.42 -22.80
C ALA A 404 17.20 -5.96 -21.97
N GLU A 405 18.03 -6.91 -21.51
CA GLU A 405 19.23 -6.63 -20.73
C GLU A 405 20.28 -5.88 -21.56
N ALA A 406 20.51 -6.26 -22.79
CA ALA A 406 21.44 -5.57 -23.69
C ALA A 406 21.00 -4.13 -23.98
N LEU A 407 19.70 -3.91 -24.19
CA LEU A 407 19.15 -2.56 -24.36
C LEU A 407 19.28 -1.73 -23.09
N ALA A 408 19.02 -2.29 -21.91
CA ALA A 408 19.18 -1.61 -20.63
C ALA A 408 20.64 -1.20 -20.39
N ARG A 409 21.61 -2.11 -20.61
CA ARG A 409 23.05 -1.83 -20.47
C ARG A 409 23.58 -0.80 -21.46
N THR A 410 22.95 -0.66 -22.62
CA THR A 410 23.37 0.28 -23.68
C THR A 410 22.57 1.57 -23.75
N GLY A 411 21.72 1.81 -22.74
CA GLY A 411 20.86 3.01 -22.69
C GLY A 411 19.90 3.12 -23.88
N GLY A 412 19.42 1.99 -24.40
CA GLY A 412 18.52 1.91 -25.55
C GLY A 412 19.21 1.96 -26.93
N ASN A 413 20.55 2.01 -26.97
CA ASN A 413 21.30 2.04 -28.24
C ASN A 413 21.28 0.67 -28.94
N ARG A 414 20.45 0.57 -29.99
CA ARG A 414 20.21 -0.68 -30.72
C ARG A 414 21.43 -1.23 -31.44
N ASN A 415 22.39 -0.39 -31.85
CA ASN A 415 23.63 -0.85 -32.49
C ASN A 415 24.51 -1.57 -31.47
N ARG A 416 24.79 -0.87 -30.34
CA ARG A 416 25.59 -1.47 -29.25
C ARG A 416 24.93 -2.70 -28.62
N ALA A 417 23.59 -2.71 -28.54
CA ALA A 417 22.83 -3.86 -28.03
C ALA A 417 22.95 -5.06 -28.99
N ALA A 418 22.91 -4.85 -30.31
CA ALA A 418 23.11 -5.88 -31.32
C ALA A 418 24.53 -6.44 -31.23
N ASP A 419 25.54 -5.57 -31.11
CA ASP A 419 26.94 -5.96 -30.92
C ASP A 419 27.15 -6.82 -29.67
N LEU A 420 26.53 -6.43 -28.53
CA LEU A 420 26.60 -7.21 -27.30
C LEU A 420 25.95 -8.59 -27.39
N LEU A 421 24.96 -8.74 -28.27
CA LEU A 421 24.25 -10.00 -28.49
C LEU A 421 24.83 -10.84 -29.66
N GLY A 422 25.85 -10.34 -30.34
CA GLY A 422 26.41 -11.01 -31.53
C GLY A 422 25.40 -11.05 -32.70
N LEU A 423 24.46 -10.12 -32.77
CA LEU A 423 23.40 -10.03 -33.77
C LEU A 423 23.63 -8.87 -34.73
N ASN A 424 23.13 -9.01 -35.98
CA ASN A 424 23.04 -7.86 -36.85
C ASN A 424 21.92 -6.92 -36.37
N ARG A 425 22.11 -5.60 -36.54
CA ARG A 425 21.12 -4.59 -36.18
C ARG A 425 19.73 -4.87 -36.75
N THR A 426 19.65 -5.29 -38.01
CA THR A 426 18.40 -5.64 -38.69
C THR A 426 17.67 -6.76 -38.01
N THR A 427 18.38 -7.82 -37.61
CA THR A 427 17.84 -8.97 -36.90
C THR A 427 17.29 -8.57 -35.53
N LEU A 428 17.99 -7.70 -34.78
CA LEU A 428 17.53 -7.20 -33.52
C LEU A 428 16.23 -6.34 -33.70
N VAL A 429 16.19 -5.51 -34.74
CA VAL A 429 15.00 -4.68 -35.03
C VAL A 429 13.79 -5.54 -35.45
N GLU A 430 14.00 -6.59 -36.24
CA GLU A 430 12.94 -7.55 -36.62
C GLU A 430 12.38 -8.28 -35.38
N LYS A 431 13.26 -8.73 -34.48
CA LYS A 431 12.85 -9.38 -33.21
C LYS A 431 12.06 -8.43 -32.31
N LEU A 432 12.46 -7.18 -32.20
CA LEU A 432 11.72 -6.15 -31.48
C LEU A 432 10.35 -5.85 -32.13
N ARG A 433 10.26 -5.83 -33.47
CA ARG A 433 8.96 -5.62 -34.15
C ARG A 433 7.97 -6.74 -33.91
N ARG A 434 8.40 -8.02 -33.94
CA ARG A 434 7.51 -9.16 -33.66
C ARG A 434 6.86 -9.10 -32.28
N ARG A 435 7.48 -8.40 -31.32
CA ARG A 435 6.96 -8.22 -29.97
C ARG A 435 5.80 -7.22 -29.88
N TYR A 436 5.70 -6.27 -30.81
CA TYR A 436 4.66 -5.22 -30.81
C TYR A 436 3.48 -5.52 -31.76
N VAL A 437 3.49 -6.67 -32.42
CA VAL A 437 2.43 -7.07 -33.39
C VAL A 437 1.65 -8.29 -32.90
N ALA A 438 2.00 -8.86 -31.77
CA ALA A 438 1.27 -9.89 -31.03
C ALA A 438 0.79 -9.31 -29.69
#